data_862d3337e0fad92ebcbe34ce53ffcb1f
#
_entry.id   862d3337e0fad92ebcbe34ce53ffcb1f
#
_cell.length_a   1.000
_cell.length_b   1.000
_cell.length_c   1.000
_cell.angle_alpha   90.00
_cell.angle_beta   90.00
_cell.angle_gamma   90.00
#
_symmetry.space_group_name_H-M   'P 1'
#
loop_
_entity.id
_entity.type
_entity.pdbx_description
1 polymer ?
#
loop_
_entity_poly.entity_id
_entity_poly.type
_entity_poly.pdbx_seq_one_letter_code
_entity_poly.pdbx_strand_id
1 'polypeptide(L)'
;SLDLAEKALERAETYGAGVMAKNDPDFPERLLQIPACPAVLYVLGDLSAARRPCVALVGTRSMSEYGRKAAESLGRGLGASGITVVSGMAKGIDTVSHKSCVEAGGKTIAVQGCGICNTYPPENRELKEIIAANGAVVSEFAPDAASQSSYFPIRNRIISGLSLGVCVVEAAARSGTSITANFALEQGRDVFAVPADVFRSTSKGTFRPLRQG
;
A
#
# COMPACT_ATOMS: atom_id res chain seq x y z
N SER A 1 0.49 28.59 2.26
CA SER A 1 1.25 29.52 3.07
C SER A 1 2.02 28.76 4.14
N LEU A 2 3.06 29.34 4.71
CA LEU A 2 3.88 28.75 5.78
C LEU A 2 3.02 28.34 6.99
N ASP A 3 2.06 29.17 7.40
CA ASP A 3 1.11 28.90 8.48
C ASP A 3 0.32 27.59 8.30
N LEU A 4 -0.07 27.24 7.06
CA LEU A 4 -0.73 25.96 6.78
C LEU A 4 0.22 24.76 6.90
N ALA A 5 1.48 24.95 6.55
CA ALA A 5 2.48 23.89 6.69
C ALA A 5 2.82 23.64 8.16
N GLU A 6 3.00 24.71 8.94
CA GLU A 6 3.25 24.64 10.39
C GLU A 6 2.10 23.91 11.10
N LYS A 7 0.86 24.29 10.85
CA LYS A 7 -0.32 23.60 11.40
C LYS A 7 -0.39 22.12 11.00
N ALA A 8 -0.01 21.77 9.78
CA ALA A 8 0.02 20.38 9.34
C ALA A 8 1.11 19.58 10.08
N LEU A 9 2.28 20.18 10.32
CA LEU A 9 3.36 19.57 11.09
C LEU A 9 2.93 19.34 12.55
N GLU A 10 2.45 20.37 13.23
CA GLU A 10 1.96 20.28 14.60
C GLU A 10 0.85 19.22 14.75
N ARG A 11 -0.04 19.16 13.76
CA ARG A 11 -1.15 18.19 13.76
C ARG A 11 -0.66 16.76 13.62
N ALA A 12 0.30 16.51 12.73
CA ALA A 12 0.92 15.20 12.55
C ALA A 12 1.66 14.79 13.85
N GLU A 13 2.45 15.67 14.40
CA GLU A 13 3.23 15.44 15.62
C GLU A 13 2.34 15.15 16.83
N THR A 14 1.27 15.92 17.02
CA THR A 14 0.26 15.68 18.07
C THR A 14 -0.40 14.31 17.94
N TYR A 15 -0.55 13.81 16.72
CA TYR A 15 -1.08 12.46 16.44
C TYR A 15 -0.04 11.36 16.66
N GLY A 16 1.22 11.70 16.84
CA GLY A 16 2.34 10.76 16.96
C GLY A 16 2.92 10.32 15.61
N ALA A 17 2.63 11.05 14.53
CA ALA A 17 3.18 10.79 13.22
C ALA A 17 4.38 11.70 12.94
N GLY A 18 5.47 11.12 12.42
CA GLY A 18 6.59 11.88 11.89
C GLY A 18 6.30 12.44 10.50
N VAL A 19 7.14 13.38 10.08
CA VAL A 19 7.12 13.94 8.73
C VAL A 19 8.47 13.70 8.09
N MET A 20 8.47 13.19 6.87
CA MET A 20 9.68 12.86 6.09
C MET A 20 9.61 13.58 4.75
N ALA A 21 10.57 14.43 4.49
CA ALA A 21 10.68 15.17 3.24
C ALA A 21 11.50 14.36 2.21
N LYS A 22 11.27 14.61 0.92
CA LYS A 22 11.95 13.90 -0.18
C LYS A 22 13.48 13.99 -0.14
N ASN A 23 14.03 15.02 0.49
CA ASN A 23 15.48 15.23 0.64
C ASN A 23 16.05 14.68 1.95
N ASP A 24 15.24 14.05 2.79
CA ASP A 24 15.72 13.41 4.01
C ASP A 24 16.57 12.18 3.67
N PRO A 25 17.67 11.93 4.37
CA PRO A 25 18.54 10.77 4.13
C PRO A 25 17.83 9.43 4.27
N ASP A 26 16.78 9.39 5.09
CA ASP A 26 15.99 8.18 5.37
C ASP A 26 14.79 8.00 4.44
N PHE A 27 14.57 8.92 3.49
CA PHE A 27 13.50 8.80 2.52
C PHE A 27 13.69 7.54 1.66
N PRO A 28 12.63 6.75 1.40
CA PRO A 28 12.76 5.50 0.66
C PRO A 28 13.36 5.69 -0.75
N GLU A 29 14.54 5.14 -0.98
CA GLU A 29 15.30 5.31 -2.24
C GLU A 29 14.48 4.88 -3.47
N ARG A 30 13.76 3.75 -3.37
CA ARG A 30 12.91 3.28 -4.47
C ARG A 30 11.82 4.28 -4.84
N LEU A 31 11.32 5.03 -3.86
CA LEU A 31 10.29 6.03 -4.08
C LEU A 31 10.83 7.28 -4.76
N LEU A 32 12.13 7.60 -4.57
CA LEU A 32 12.79 8.69 -5.29
C LEU A 32 12.84 8.46 -6.81
N GLN A 33 12.78 7.19 -7.24
CA GLN A 33 12.92 6.79 -8.65
C GLN A 33 11.61 6.96 -9.45
N ILE A 34 10.47 7.14 -8.80
CA ILE A 34 9.20 7.27 -9.55
C ILE A 34 8.99 8.69 -10.08
N PRO A 35 8.38 8.86 -11.27
CA PRO A 35 8.18 10.18 -11.89
C PRO A 35 7.44 11.17 -10.99
N ALA A 36 6.41 10.74 -10.29
CA ALA A 36 5.60 11.57 -9.40
C ALA A 36 5.92 11.26 -7.93
N CYS A 37 7.20 11.32 -7.53
CA CYS A 37 7.63 11.13 -6.16
C CYS A 37 6.95 12.16 -5.23
N PRO A 38 6.34 11.74 -4.10
CA PRO A 38 5.75 12.66 -3.15
C PRO A 38 6.85 13.56 -2.54
N ALA A 39 6.55 14.85 -2.38
CA ALA A 39 7.48 15.80 -1.76
C ALA A 39 7.63 15.54 -0.26
N VAL A 40 6.57 15.06 0.38
CA VAL A 40 6.48 14.81 1.82
C VAL A 40 5.68 13.54 2.06
N LEU A 41 6.06 12.77 3.08
CA LEU A 41 5.30 11.67 3.64
C LEU A 41 5.06 11.92 5.13
N TYR A 42 3.83 11.78 5.56
CA TYR A 42 3.46 11.63 6.96
C TYR A 42 3.57 10.14 7.31
N VAL A 43 4.27 9.83 8.39
CA VAL A 43 4.65 8.45 8.75
C VAL A 43 4.22 8.15 10.18
N LEU A 44 3.42 7.11 10.36
CA LEU A 44 3.09 6.55 11.66
C LEU A 44 3.77 5.17 11.77
N GLY A 45 4.65 4.99 12.76
CA GLY A 45 5.46 3.79 12.93
C GLY A 45 6.88 3.93 12.34
N ASP A 46 7.48 2.80 11.95
CA ASP A 46 8.88 2.72 11.50
C ASP A 46 8.97 2.43 9.99
N LEU A 47 9.28 3.47 9.19
CA LEU A 47 9.43 3.35 7.74
C LEU A 47 10.77 2.72 7.32
N SER A 48 11.69 2.41 8.25
CA SER A 48 12.91 1.65 7.94
C SER A 48 12.59 0.27 7.32
N ALA A 49 11.38 -0.25 7.52
CA ALA A 49 10.83 -1.41 6.83
C ALA A 49 10.90 -1.30 5.29
N ALA A 50 10.91 -0.08 4.73
CA ALA A 50 11.07 0.18 3.30
C ALA A 50 12.49 -0.07 2.77
N ARG A 51 13.50 -0.17 3.64
CA ARG A 51 14.89 -0.52 3.26
C ARG A 51 15.03 -1.99 2.88
N ARG A 52 14.13 -2.84 3.38
CA ARG A 52 14.07 -4.27 3.01
C ARG A 52 13.55 -4.44 1.58
N PRO A 53 13.71 -5.63 0.97
CA PRO A 53 12.91 -5.99 -0.19
C PRO A 53 11.42 -5.82 0.12
N CYS A 54 10.70 -5.10 -0.74
CA CYS A 54 9.27 -4.83 -0.58
C CYS A 54 8.52 -5.43 -1.76
N VAL A 55 7.39 -6.08 -1.50
CA VAL A 55 6.46 -6.58 -2.52
C VAL A 55 5.06 -6.05 -2.21
N ALA A 56 4.42 -5.46 -3.20
CA ALA A 56 3.03 -5.04 -3.06
C ALA A 56 2.08 -6.21 -3.28
N LEU A 57 1.14 -6.40 -2.36
CA LEU A 57 -0.01 -7.28 -2.53
C LEU A 57 -1.26 -6.42 -2.69
N VAL A 58 -1.93 -6.53 -3.83
CA VAL A 58 -3.10 -5.71 -4.15
C VAL A 58 -4.23 -6.55 -4.71
N GLY A 59 -5.47 -6.08 -4.50
CA GLY A 59 -6.59 -6.85 -5.02
C GLY A 59 -7.96 -6.21 -4.78
N THR A 60 -8.98 -7.01 -5.04
CA THR A 60 -10.38 -6.62 -4.90
C THR A 60 -10.78 -6.39 -3.45
N ARG A 61 -11.72 -5.46 -3.24
CA ARG A 61 -12.37 -5.20 -1.95
C ARG A 61 -13.39 -6.28 -1.59
N SER A 62 -13.92 -6.99 -2.60
CA SER A 62 -14.89 -8.09 -2.46
C SER A 62 -14.22 -9.38 -2.95
N MET A 63 -13.34 -9.92 -2.11
CA MET A 63 -12.55 -11.11 -2.43
C MET A 63 -13.36 -12.39 -2.33
N SER A 64 -12.99 -13.37 -3.15
CA SER A 64 -13.47 -14.74 -3.03
C SER A 64 -12.72 -15.48 -1.90
N GLU A 65 -13.22 -16.66 -1.53
CA GLU A 65 -12.52 -17.54 -0.57
C GLU A 65 -11.14 -17.96 -1.11
N TYR A 66 -11.02 -18.17 -2.42
CA TYR A 66 -9.73 -18.43 -3.07
C TYR A 66 -8.79 -17.23 -2.95
N GLY A 67 -9.27 -16.02 -3.27
CA GLY A 67 -8.49 -14.80 -3.14
C GLY A 67 -8.02 -14.55 -1.70
N ARG A 68 -8.89 -14.82 -0.71
CA ARG A 68 -8.55 -14.75 0.71
C ARG A 68 -7.39 -15.69 1.05
N LYS A 69 -7.51 -16.98 0.71
CA LYS A 69 -6.46 -17.98 0.96
C LYS A 69 -5.16 -17.65 0.26
N ALA A 70 -5.22 -17.17 -0.97
CA ALA A 70 -4.03 -16.74 -1.72
C ALA A 70 -3.34 -15.54 -1.06
N ALA A 71 -4.10 -14.53 -0.63
CA ALA A 71 -3.57 -13.37 0.09
C ALA A 71 -2.92 -13.77 1.43
N GLU A 72 -3.58 -14.67 2.19
CA GLU A 72 -3.05 -15.22 3.44
C GLU A 72 -1.73 -15.97 3.23
N SER A 73 -1.69 -16.85 2.24
CA SER A 73 -0.48 -17.62 1.94
C SER A 73 0.68 -16.75 1.51
N LEU A 74 0.43 -15.77 0.61
CA LEU A 74 1.45 -14.84 0.14
C LEU A 74 1.92 -13.90 1.24
N GLY A 75 1.00 -13.29 1.99
CA GLY A 75 1.36 -12.38 3.07
C GLY A 75 2.20 -13.06 4.15
N ARG A 76 1.80 -14.27 4.56
CA ARG A 76 2.53 -15.10 5.51
C ARG A 76 3.89 -15.51 4.98
N GLY A 77 3.96 -15.99 3.73
CA GLY A 77 5.21 -16.44 3.09
C GLY A 77 6.22 -15.30 2.94
N LEU A 78 5.79 -14.14 2.46
CA LEU A 78 6.64 -12.95 2.33
C LEU A 78 7.12 -12.47 3.71
N GLY A 79 6.21 -12.36 4.69
CA GLY A 79 6.55 -11.95 6.05
C GLY A 79 7.60 -12.87 6.69
N ALA A 80 7.39 -14.18 6.63
CA ALA A 80 8.33 -15.19 7.14
C ALA A 80 9.69 -15.16 6.44
N SER A 81 9.73 -14.73 5.16
CA SER A 81 10.96 -14.58 4.36
C SER A 81 11.67 -13.24 4.58
N GLY A 82 11.20 -12.39 5.49
CA GLY A 82 11.80 -11.08 5.75
C GLY A 82 11.52 -10.03 4.68
N ILE A 83 10.57 -10.28 3.78
CA ILE A 83 10.13 -9.36 2.73
C ILE A 83 9.00 -8.50 3.31
N THR A 84 9.11 -7.18 3.16
CA THR A 84 8.07 -6.24 3.60
C THR A 84 6.88 -6.25 2.64
N VAL A 85 5.69 -6.49 3.18
CA VAL A 85 4.45 -6.39 2.39
C VAL A 85 3.99 -4.95 2.33
N VAL A 86 3.75 -4.43 1.12
CA VAL A 86 3.18 -3.09 0.90
C VAL A 86 1.76 -3.22 0.38
N SER A 87 0.81 -2.47 0.92
CA SER A 87 -0.56 -2.46 0.40
C SER A 87 -1.31 -1.17 0.77
N GLY A 88 -2.57 -1.09 0.39
CA GLY A 88 -3.38 0.13 0.54
C GLY A 88 -4.31 0.16 1.74
N MET A 89 -4.28 -0.84 2.60
CA MET A 89 -5.18 -0.96 3.77
C MET A 89 -6.68 -0.89 3.40
N ALA A 90 -7.06 -1.18 2.16
CA ALA A 90 -8.45 -1.29 1.74
C ALA A 90 -9.09 -2.57 2.30
N LYS A 91 -10.44 -2.67 2.24
CA LYS A 91 -11.15 -3.93 2.52
C LYS A 91 -10.65 -5.05 1.59
N GLY A 92 -10.83 -6.29 2.00
CA GLY A 92 -10.53 -7.47 1.17
C GLY A 92 -9.04 -7.81 1.15
N ILE A 93 -8.47 -7.96 -0.03
CA ILE A 93 -7.10 -8.46 -0.23
C ILE A 93 -6.07 -7.68 0.57
N ASP A 94 -6.13 -6.34 0.55
CA ASP A 94 -5.17 -5.48 1.26
C ASP A 94 -5.16 -5.78 2.78
N THR A 95 -6.37 -5.83 3.38
CA THR A 95 -6.54 -6.14 4.82
C THR A 95 -5.95 -7.51 5.18
N VAL A 96 -6.24 -8.53 4.37
CA VAL A 96 -5.77 -9.91 4.60
C VAL A 96 -4.25 -9.97 4.46
N SER A 97 -3.69 -9.32 3.46
CA SER A 97 -2.24 -9.28 3.19
C SER A 97 -1.47 -8.68 4.36
N HIS A 98 -1.94 -7.56 4.91
CA HIS A 98 -1.32 -6.94 6.09
C HIS A 98 -1.38 -7.85 7.31
N LYS A 99 -2.57 -8.38 7.64
CA LYS A 99 -2.79 -9.24 8.81
C LYS A 99 -1.90 -10.48 8.76
N SER A 100 -1.94 -11.22 7.66
CA SER A 100 -1.18 -12.46 7.53
C SER A 100 0.34 -12.26 7.52
N CYS A 101 0.82 -11.12 7.01
CA CYS A 101 2.23 -10.74 7.11
C CYS A 101 2.65 -10.50 8.57
N VAL A 102 1.87 -9.73 9.33
CA VAL A 102 2.17 -9.44 10.75
C VAL A 102 2.07 -10.71 11.60
N GLU A 103 1.05 -11.55 11.38
CA GLU A 103 0.90 -12.84 12.07
C GLU A 103 2.11 -13.78 11.89
N ALA A 104 2.82 -13.64 10.76
CA ALA A 104 4.07 -14.37 10.49
C ALA A 104 5.33 -13.67 11.02
N GLY A 105 5.19 -12.60 11.82
CA GLY A 105 6.30 -11.80 12.33
C GLY A 105 6.96 -10.89 11.29
N GLY A 106 6.32 -10.72 10.12
CA GLY A 106 6.82 -9.88 9.03
C GLY A 106 6.56 -8.39 9.24
N LYS A 107 7.25 -7.57 8.44
CA LYS A 107 7.05 -6.11 8.39
C LYS A 107 6.07 -5.76 7.28
N THR A 108 5.26 -4.72 7.49
CA THR A 108 4.29 -4.27 6.50
C THR A 108 4.17 -2.75 6.46
N ILE A 109 3.90 -2.20 5.27
CA ILE A 109 3.70 -0.76 5.06
C ILE A 109 2.34 -0.55 4.41
N ALA A 110 1.48 0.20 5.10
CA ALA A 110 0.21 0.64 4.55
C ALA A 110 0.34 2.04 3.97
N VAL A 111 -0.06 2.22 2.71
CA VAL A 111 -0.16 3.56 2.11
C VAL A 111 -1.63 3.98 2.14
N GLN A 112 -1.96 5.11 2.79
CA GLN A 112 -3.33 5.57 2.93
C GLN A 112 -3.77 6.51 1.80
N GLY A 113 -5.07 6.46 1.45
CA GLY A 113 -5.74 7.43 0.58
C GLY A 113 -6.54 8.48 1.35
N CYS A 114 -6.05 8.86 2.53
CA CYS A 114 -6.55 9.94 3.38
C CYS A 114 -5.41 10.45 4.25
N GLY A 115 -5.62 11.52 4.99
CA GLY A 115 -4.64 12.05 5.93
C GLY A 115 -4.28 11.05 7.03
N ILE A 116 -3.06 11.17 7.56
CA ILE A 116 -2.50 10.20 8.52
C ILE A 116 -3.32 10.13 9.83
N CYS A 117 -3.99 11.21 10.23
CA CYS A 117 -4.85 11.24 11.41
C CYS A 117 -6.19 10.52 11.22
N ASN A 118 -6.56 10.23 9.99
CA ASN A 118 -7.79 9.52 9.64
C ASN A 118 -7.54 8.03 9.41
N THR A 119 -8.62 7.26 9.36
CA THR A 119 -8.56 5.84 8.98
C THR A 119 -9.64 5.53 7.96
N TYR A 120 -9.25 4.96 6.84
CA TYR A 120 -10.19 4.48 5.85
C TYR A 120 -9.76 3.11 5.31
N PRO A 121 -10.65 2.12 5.30
CA PRO A 121 -12.00 2.17 5.84
C PRO A 121 -12.01 2.20 7.39
N PRO A 122 -13.08 2.70 8.03
CA PRO A 122 -13.12 2.85 9.49
C PRO A 122 -12.94 1.54 10.26
N GLU A 123 -13.35 0.42 9.68
CA GLU A 123 -13.22 -0.93 10.24
C GLU A 123 -11.75 -1.37 10.42
N ASN A 124 -10.83 -0.74 9.69
CA ASN A 124 -9.40 -1.05 9.75
C ASN A 124 -8.64 -0.17 10.78
N ARG A 125 -9.33 0.46 11.75
CA ARG A 125 -8.68 1.28 12.78
C ARG A 125 -7.68 0.46 13.60
N GLU A 126 -8.10 -0.67 14.13
CA GLU A 126 -7.23 -1.58 14.88
C GLU A 126 -6.07 -2.11 14.01
N LEU A 127 -6.36 -2.46 12.75
CA LEU A 127 -5.32 -2.89 11.81
C LEU A 127 -4.28 -1.80 11.56
N LYS A 128 -4.68 -0.53 11.51
CA LYS A 128 -3.76 0.60 11.37
C LYS A 128 -2.75 0.65 12.52
N GLU A 129 -3.22 0.47 13.76
CA GLU A 129 -2.36 0.43 14.96
C GLU A 129 -1.41 -0.76 14.92
N ILE A 130 -1.91 -1.94 14.54
CA ILE A 130 -1.09 -3.15 14.36
C ILE A 130 -0.02 -2.94 13.29
N ILE A 131 -0.36 -2.33 12.15
CA ILE A 131 0.60 -2.03 11.08
C ILE A 131 1.66 -1.05 11.57
N ALA A 132 1.27 0.03 12.25
CA ALA A 132 2.20 1.02 12.78
C ALA A 132 3.19 0.42 13.80
N ALA A 133 2.74 -0.54 14.61
CA ALA A 133 3.61 -1.25 15.56
C ALA A 133 4.57 -2.25 14.89
N ASN A 134 4.25 -2.74 13.69
CA ASN A 134 5.03 -3.77 12.97
C ASN A 134 5.66 -3.27 11.66
N GLY A 135 5.67 -1.98 11.42
CA GLY A 135 6.16 -1.34 10.21
C GLY A 135 5.70 0.10 10.17
N ALA A 136 5.04 0.54 9.09
CA ALA A 136 4.58 1.91 8.98
C ALA A 136 3.22 2.05 8.27
N VAL A 137 2.51 3.09 8.65
CA VAL A 137 1.41 3.66 7.86
C VAL A 137 1.88 4.99 7.29
N VAL A 138 1.73 5.20 5.99
CA VAL A 138 2.18 6.42 5.32
C VAL A 138 1.07 7.10 4.55
N SER A 139 1.14 8.42 4.45
CA SER A 139 0.24 9.24 3.63
C SER A 139 0.98 10.46 3.08
N GLU A 140 0.64 10.88 1.85
CA GLU A 140 1.09 12.15 1.28
C GLU A 140 0.08 13.28 1.47
N PHE A 141 -1.13 12.96 1.94
CA PHE A 141 -2.21 13.93 2.11
C PHE A 141 -2.10 14.64 3.45
N ALA A 142 -2.59 15.87 3.52
CA ALA A 142 -2.62 16.64 4.77
C ALA A 142 -3.18 15.81 5.94
N PRO A 143 -2.66 15.95 7.17
CA PRO A 143 -2.92 15.03 8.30
C PRO A 143 -4.39 14.74 8.56
N ASP A 144 -5.26 15.75 8.49
CA ASP A 144 -6.71 15.61 8.71
C ASP A 144 -7.51 15.45 7.39
N ALA A 145 -6.86 15.28 6.23
CA ALA A 145 -7.58 15.16 4.98
C ALA A 145 -8.53 13.95 5.00
N ALA A 146 -9.82 14.20 4.76
CA ALA A 146 -10.82 13.14 4.63
C ALA A 146 -10.53 12.29 3.40
N SER A 147 -10.99 11.04 3.41
CA SER A 147 -10.89 10.16 2.23
C SER A 147 -11.73 10.69 1.08
N GLN A 148 -11.14 10.77 -0.11
CA GLN A 148 -11.82 11.14 -1.35
C GLN A 148 -11.56 10.07 -2.41
N SER A 149 -12.53 9.82 -3.28
CA SER A 149 -12.41 8.79 -4.31
C SER A 149 -11.23 9.01 -5.25
N SER A 150 -10.86 10.26 -5.51
CA SER A 150 -9.70 10.66 -6.32
C SER A 150 -8.35 10.36 -5.66
N TYR A 151 -8.29 10.27 -4.35
CA TYR A 151 -7.03 10.03 -3.62
C TYR A 151 -6.53 8.58 -3.75
N PHE A 152 -7.44 7.61 -3.87
CA PHE A 152 -7.05 6.20 -3.97
C PHE A 152 -6.24 5.87 -5.22
N PRO A 153 -6.65 6.31 -6.44
CA PRO A 153 -5.80 6.15 -7.63
C PRO A 153 -4.44 6.85 -7.49
N ILE A 154 -4.43 8.09 -7.01
CA ILE A 154 -3.19 8.88 -6.86
C ILE A 154 -2.21 8.18 -5.92
N ARG A 155 -2.69 7.71 -4.77
CA ARG A 155 -1.92 6.99 -3.77
C ARG A 155 -1.26 5.71 -4.31
N ASN A 156 -1.90 5.00 -5.24
CA ASN A 156 -1.44 3.70 -5.72
C ASN A 156 -0.02 3.74 -6.34
N ARG A 157 0.40 4.89 -6.89
CA ARG A 157 1.77 5.06 -7.38
C ARG A 157 2.83 4.93 -6.27
N ILE A 158 2.47 5.24 -5.03
CA ILE A 158 3.36 5.09 -3.87
C ILE A 158 3.46 3.62 -3.46
N ILE A 159 2.36 2.85 -3.57
CA ILE A 159 2.38 1.40 -3.30
C ILE A 159 3.36 0.71 -4.24
N SER A 160 3.24 0.93 -5.55
CA SER A 160 4.17 0.38 -6.54
C SER A 160 5.58 0.96 -6.39
N GLY A 161 5.71 2.27 -6.11
CA GLY A 161 6.98 2.96 -5.97
C GLY A 161 7.85 2.48 -4.80
N LEU A 162 7.24 2.04 -3.70
CA LEU A 162 7.93 1.44 -2.57
C LEU A 162 8.38 -0.01 -2.85
N SER A 163 7.83 -0.65 -3.87
CA SER A 163 7.96 -2.09 -4.09
C SER A 163 8.91 -2.43 -5.22
N LEU A 164 9.54 -3.60 -5.15
CA LEU A 164 10.29 -4.21 -6.26
C LEU A 164 9.32 -4.76 -7.32
N GLY A 165 8.16 -5.25 -6.88
CA GLY A 165 7.13 -5.76 -7.76
C GLY A 165 5.75 -5.70 -7.11
N VAL A 166 4.72 -5.81 -7.93
CA VAL A 166 3.30 -5.78 -7.54
C VAL A 166 2.65 -7.11 -7.89
N CYS A 167 2.12 -7.80 -6.90
CA CYS A 167 1.34 -9.01 -7.08
C CYS A 167 -0.15 -8.70 -7.02
N VAL A 168 -0.84 -8.92 -8.12
CA VAL A 168 -2.30 -8.86 -8.21
C VAL A 168 -2.87 -10.19 -7.76
N VAL A 169 -3.45 -10.21 -6.55
CA VAL A 169 -3.97 -11.46 -5.96
C VAL A 169 -5.31 -11.84 -6.56
N GLU A 170 -6.24 -10.91 -6.61
CA GLU A 170 -7.55 -11.09 -7.27
C GLU A 170 -8.07 -9.74 -7.75
N ALA A 171 -8.53 -9.66 -8.99
CA ALA A 171 -9.04 -8.41 -9.55
C ALA A 171 -10.22 -8.63 -10.49
N ALA A 172 -11.30 -7.87 -10.31
CA ALA A 172 -12.37 -7.79 -11.29
C ALA A 172 -11.91 -7.02 -12.54
N ALA A 173 -12.59 -7.21 -13.68
CA ALA A 173 -12.23 -6.62 -14.97
C ALA A 173 -12.12 -5.08 -14.96
N ARG A 174 -12.86 -4.43 -14.09
CA ARG A 174 -12.82 -2.97 -13.85
C ARG A 174 -12.55 -2.74 -12.36
N SER A 175 -11.28 -2.78 -11.95
CA SER A 175 -10.90 -2.56 -10.55
C SER A 175 -9.76 -1.55 -10.44
N GLY A 176 -9.71 -0.85 -9.30
CA GLY A 176 -8.58 0.04 -8.97
C GLY A 176 -7.22 -0.67 -8.91
N THR A 177 -7.20 -1.99 -8.83
CA THR A 177 -6.02 -2.84 -8.87
C THR A 177 -5.26 -2.71 -10.18
N SER A 178 -5.97 -2.56 -11.32
CA SER A 178 -5.36 -2.32 -12.63
C SER A 178 -4.56 -1.01 -12.66
N ILE A 179 -4.97 -0.01 -11.89
CA ILE A 179 -4.26 1.27 -11.80
C ILE A 179 -2.90 1.07 -11.12
N THR A 180 -2.84 0.28 -10.04
CA THR A 180 -1.57 -0.02 -9.34
C THR A 180 -0.65 -0.83 -10.25
N ALA A 181 -1.17 -1.81 -10.99
CA ALA A 181 -0.38 -2.58 -11.95
C ALA A 181 0.17 -1.71 -13.09
N ASN A 182 -0.62 -0.76 -13.62
CA ASN A 182 -0.15 0.18 -14.64
C ASN A 182 0.97 1.09 -14.10
N PHE A 183 0.83 1.63 -12.88
CA PHE A 183 1.92 2.38 -12.25
C PHE A 183 3.17 1.53 -12.06
N ALA A 184 3.03 0.25 -11.70
CA ALA A 184 4.18 -0.66 -11.59
C ALA A 184 4.93 -0.78 -12.93
N LEU A 185 4.21 -1.01 -14.04
CA LEU A 185 4.80 -1.08 -15.38
C LEU A 185 5.47 0.24 -15.79
N GLU A 186 4.81 1.39 -15.59
CA GLU A 186 5.37 2.71 -15.87
C GLU A 186 6.62 3.02 -15.04
N GLN A 187 6.74 2.44 -13.85
CA GLN A 187 7.86 2.60 -12.93
C GLN A 187 8.95 1.53 -13.12
N GLY A 188 8.82 0.62 -14.11
CA GLY A 188 9.76 -0.46 -14.36
C GLY A 188 9.78 -1.52 -13.23
N ARG A 189 8.64 -1.74 -12.55
CA ARG A 189 8.48 -2.76 -11.52
C ARG A 189 7.85 -4.01 -12.09
N ASP A 190 8.26 -5.16 -11.60
CA ASP A 190 7.66 -6.43 -12.00
C ASP A 190 6.18 -6.52 -11.61
N VAL A 191 5.38 -7.12 -12.47
CA VAL A 191 3.95 -7.36 -12.20
C VAL A 191 3.68 -8.85 -12.23
N PHE A 192 3.18 -9.36 -11.12
CA PHE A 192 2.78 -10.75 -10.93
C PHE A 192 1.26 -10.84 -10.80
N ALA A 193 0.71 -11.97 -11.17
CA ALA A 193 -0.71 -12.25 -10.98
C ALA A 193 -0.89 -13.67 -10.44
N VAL A 194 -1.71 -13.80 -9.41
CA VAL A 194 -2.09 -15.13 -8.91
C VAL A 194 -2.95 -15.81 -9.97
N PRO A 195 -2.62 -17.06 -10.37
CA PRO A 195 -3.46 -17.82 -11.28
C PRO A 195 -4.89 -17.92 -10.76
N ALA A 196 -5.86 -17.63 -11.58
CA ALA A 196 -7.26 -17.63 -11.21
C ALA A 196 -8.08 -18.36 -12.27
N ASP A 197 -9.27 -18.83 -11.85
CA ASP A 197 -10.21 -19.53 -12.75
C ASP A 197 -10.62 -18.59 -13.90
N VAL A 198 -10.26 -18.95 -15.12
CA VAL A 198 -10.53 -18.18 -16.34
C VAL A 198 -12.02 -18.01 -16.65
N PHE A 199 -12.86 -18.85 -16.06
CA PHE A 199 -14.32 -18.81 -16.23
C PHE A 199 -15.01 -17.89 -15.24
N ARG A 200 -14.33 -17.42 -14.20
CA ARG A 200 -14.90 -16.47 -13.23
C ARG A 200 -14.72 -15.03 -13.68
N SER A 201 -15.77 -14.23 -13.56
CA SER A 201 -15.75 -12.79 -13.88
C SER A 201 -14.77 -12.00 -13.02
N THR A 202 -14.52 -12.44 -11.79
CA THR A 202 -13.55 -11.86 -10.84
C THR A 202 -12.09 -12.08 -11.25
N SER A 203 -11.82 -13.00 -12.19
CA SER A 203 -10.48 -13.32 -12.68
C SER A 203 -10.06 -12.53 -13.92
N LYS A 204 -11.02 -11.95 -14.63
CA LYS A 204 -10.74 -11.24 -15.91
C LYS A 204 -9.82 -10.03 -15.75
N GLY A 205 -9.83 -9.39 -14.60
CA GLY A 205 -8.94 -8.26 -14.29
C GLY A 205 -7.54 -8.68 -13.86
N THR A 206 -7.39 -9.87 -13.30
CA THR A 206 -6.09 -10.37 -12.80
C THR A 206 -5.08 -10.60 -13.94
N PHE A 207 -5.54 -11.04 -15.11
CA PHE A 207 -4.70 -11.33 -16.27
C PHE A 207 -4.47 -10.16 -17.22
N ARG A 208 -5.18 -9.04 -17.03
CA ARG A 208 -5.06 -7.89 -17.93
C ARG A 208 -3.66 -7.28 -17.96
N PRO A 209 -2.97 -7.07 -16.81
CA PRO A 209 -1.60 -6.57 -16.81
C PRO A 209 -0.60 -7.46 -17.54
N LEU A 210 -0.76 -8.79 -17.42
CA LEU A 210 0.13 -9.78 -18.06
C LEU A 210 -0.03 -9.84 -19.58
N ARG A 211 -1.09 -9.26 -20.16
CA ARG A 211 -1.29 -9.19 -21.62
C ARG A 211 -0.70 -7.92 -22.23
N GLN A 212 -0.25 -6.98 -21.44
CA GLN A 212 0.27 -5.68 -21.86
C GLN A 212 1.81 -5.59 -21.74
N GLY A 213 2.44 -6.57 -21.08
CA GLY A 213 3.89 -6.76 -21.01
C GLY A 213 4.31 -7.96 -21.83
#